data_7a99595f40678392303662827c00f69a
#
_entry.id   7a99595f40678392303662827c00f69a
#
_cell.length_a   1.000
_cell.length_b   1.000
_cell.length_c   1.000
_cell.angle_alpha   90.00
_cell.angle_beta   90.00
_cell.angle_gamma   90.00
#
_symmetry.space_group_name_H-M   'P 1'
#
loop_
_entity.id
_entity.type
_entity.pdbx_description
1 polymer ?
#
loop_
_entity_poly.entity_id
_entity_poly.type
_entity_poly.pdbx_seq_one_letter_code
_entity_poly.pdbx_strand_id
1 'polypeptide(L)'
;MRPGVAVEPGGRKAGEPEKEASHRTPFPSPLIPHPLQRAGRDAPVVIIHNTGGEPTPEQAAEEEIRESLEAVEASLGILGRKFTRLTLEPPLSSAAAALENLPGETIVLNLFEGFPDDPPSEVQIGLLLKKLGLRATGCPPMAMHLGLHKDLCKEILAAQGLPVAEGFVLRDMADLSRPLPFPFPAFLKPAADDASHGIGPGNLVPEPATYVERAGELLERFGCGVLVEPYLSGREFNCGVVETGRGAEALPPSQVDYSGLPPEYPPVLTFAVKWSSESAIFQLTPTVCPAPVSSDLLERIQALSLRAFHAIRCRGYARVDMREDAAGRMVIMEVNPNPDLAPSAGLAKQARARGWDYADLLDALLDCAERGAPWAF
;
A
#
# COMPACT_ATOMS: atom_id res chain seq x y z
N MET A 1 24.91 83.63 -5.83
CA MET A 1 25.34 83.57 -7.24
C MET A 1 25.24 82.11 -7.74
N ARG A 2 24.35 81.86 -8.59
CA ARG A 2 24.23 80.95 -9.75
C ARG A 2 25.05 79.68 -9.81
N PRO A 3 24.55 78.72 -10.63
CA PRO A 3 23.19 78.30 -10.90
C PRO A 3 23.04 76.74 -10.88
N GLY A 4 21.79 76.34 -10.95
CA GLY A 4 21.43 74.96 -11.07
C GLY A 4 21.59 74.37 -12.47
N VAL A 5 21.67 73.02 -12.47
CA VAL A 5 21.44 72.26 -13.71
C VAL A 5 20.39 71.18 -13.33
N ALA A 6 19.29 71.22 -14.07
CA ALA A 6 18.22 70.22 -14.04
C ALA A 6 18.70 68.94 -14.72
N VAL A 7 18.36 67.84 -14.20
CA VAL A 7 18.49 66.51 -14.84
C VAL A 7 17.09 65.88 -14.87
N GLU A 8 16.65 65.57 -16.09
CA GLU A 8 15.38 64.91 -16.38
C GLU A 8 15.31 63.47 -15.85
N PRO A 9 14.09 62.93 -15.54
CA PRO A 9 13.94 61.56 -15.07
C PRO A 9 13.90 60.57 -16.27
N GLY A 10 14.89 59.71 -16.32
CA GLY A 10 14.91 58.56 -17.23
C GLY A 10 13.81 57.56 -16.93
N GLY A 11 12.94 57.34 -17.90
CA GLY A 11 11.87 56.35 -17.81
C GLY A 11 12.42 54.90 -17.66
N ARG A 12 11.99 54.22 -16.62
CA ARG A 12 12.15 52.78 -16.51
C ARG A 12 11.14 52.10 -17.41
N LYS A 13 11.62 51.35 -18.39
CA LYS A 13 10.83 50.39 -19.17
C LYS A 13 10.31 49.29 -18.21
N ALA A 14 9.01 49.00 -18.31
CA ALA A 14 8.39 47.86 -17.66
C ALA A 14 9.09 46.57 -18.10
N GLY A 15 9.56 45.79 -17.10
CA GLY A 15 10.10 44.45 -17.32
C GLY A 15 8.98 43.50 -17.75
N GLU A 16 9.26 42.74 -18.78
CA GLU A 16 8.44 41.60 -19.19
C GLU A 16 8.31 40.59 -18.04
N PRO A 17 7.15 39.90 -17.90
CA PRO A 17 7.01 38.87 -16.89
C PRO A 17 7.96 37.71 -17.20
N GLU A 18 8.74 37.31 -16.20
CA GLU A 18 9.56 36.10 -16.23
C GLU A 18 8.65 34.92 -16.57
N LYS A 19 9.01 34.20 -17.62
CA LYS A 19 8.38 32.95 -18.01
C LYS A 19 8.57 31.97 -16.86
N GLU A 20 7.46 31.48 -16.31
CA GLU A 20 7.42 30.34 -15.40
C GLU A 20 8.31 29.22 -15.93
N ALA A 21 9.30 28.87 -15.13
CA ALA A 21 10.14 27.71 -15.37
C ALA A 21 9.24 26.47 -15.31
N SER A 22 9.02 25.87 -16.48
CA SER A 22 8.33 24.58 -16.58
C SER A 22 9.01 23.58 -15.64
N HIS A 23 8.29 23.11 -14.62
CA HIS A 23 8.72 22.01 -13.80
C HIS A 23 8.95 20.80 -14.72
N ARG A 24 10.21 20.55 -15.06
CA ARG A 24 10.61 19.29 -15.65
C ARG A 24 10.33 18.21 -14.62
N THR A 25 9.45 17.28 -14.95
CA THR A 25 9.22 16.07 -14.17
C THR A 25 10.55 15.39 -13.88
N PRO A 26 10.85 15.05 -12.61
CA PRO A 26 12.14 14.44 -12.22
C PRO A 26 12.33 13.01 -12.73
N PHE A 27 11.34 12.47 -13.43
CA PHE A 27 11.41 11.12 -13.99
C PHE A 27 11.88 11.19 -15.44
N PRO A 28 12.98 10.50 -15.81
CA PRO A 28 13.32 10.36 -17.20
C PRO A 28 12.16 9.72 -17.95
N SER A 29 11.74 10.30 -19.06
CA SER A 29 10.73 9.69 -19.93
C SER A 29 11.12 8.25 -20.20
N PRO A 30 10.25 7.27 -19.94
CA PRO A 30 10.56 5.88 -20.20
C PRO A 30 10.77 5.72 -21.71
N LEU A 31 11.97 5.35 -22.11
CA LEU A 31 12.16 4.61 -23.35
C LEU A 31 11.54 3.22 -23.07
N ILE A 32 10.22 3.15 -23.08
CA ILE A 32 9.53 1.89 -23.16
C ILE A 32 9.61 1.48 -24.63
N PRO A 33 10.32 0.39 -24.97
CA PRO A 33 10.03 -0.27 -26.22
C PRO A 33 8.60 -0.81 -26.08
N HIS A 34 7.61 -0.13 -26.62
CA HIS A 34 6.32 -0.69 -26.92
C HIS A 34 6.42 -1.37 -28.28
N PRO A 35 5.96 -2.59 -28.43
CA PRO A 35 5.49 -3.62 -27.51
C PRO A 35 6.56 -4.70 -27.29
N LEU A 36 6.68 -5.22 -26.07
CA LEU A 36 7.28 -6.53 -25.86
C LEU A 36 6.63 -7.49 -26.86
N GLN A 37 7.45 -8.18 -27.66
CA GLN A 37 6.93 -9.18 -28.60
C GLN A 37 6.11 -10.21 -27.82
N ARG A 38 4.80 -10.10 -27.91
CA ARG A 38 3.79 -10.88 -27.17
C ARG A 38 3.59 -12.27 -27.79
N ALA A 39 4.65 -12.91 -28.24
CA ALA A 39 4.57 -14.26 -28.79
C ALA A 39 4.47 -15.28 -27.63
N GLY A 40 3.36 -16.00 -27.55
CA GLY A 40 3.23 -17.22 -26.74
C GLY A 40 2.49 -17.09 -25.40
N ARG A 41 1.70 -16.04 -25.17
CA ARG A 41 0.93 -15.87 -23.93
C ARG A 41 -0.49 -16.43 -24.05
N ASP A 42 -0.61 -17.73 -24.35
CA ASP A 42 -1.91 -18.39 -24.56
C ASP A 42 -2.53 -19.00 -23.29
N ALA A 43 -1.80 -18.99 -22.17
CA ALA A 43 -2.31 -19.56 -20.92
C ALA A 43 -3.58 -18.80 -20.46
N PRO A 44 -4.66 -19.52 -20.13
CA PRO A 44 -5.89 -18.90 -19.65
C PRO A 44 -5.65 -18.24 -18.29
N VAL A 45 -6.27 -17.08 -18.07
CA VAL A 45 -6.24 -16.37 -16.79
C VAL A 45 -7.51 -16.67 -16.02
N VAL A 46 -7.40 -17.03 -14.76
CA VAL A 46 -8.54 -17.12 -13.84
C VAL A 46 -8.40 -16.03 -12.78
N ILE A 47 -9.37 -15.12 -12.73
CA ILE A 47 -9.43 -14.07 -11.74
C ILE A 47 -10.12 -14.67 -10.51
N ILE A 48 -9.39 -14.82 -9.40
CA ILE A 48 -9.99 -15.23 -8.12
C ILE A 48 -10.27 -14.00 -7.26
N HIS A 49 -11.43 -13.98 -6.63
CA HIS A 49 -11.87 -12.89 -5.74
C HIS A 49 -12.88 -13.41 -4.72
N ASN A 50 -13.12 -12.64 -3.66
CA ASN A 50 -14.21 -12.92 -2.70
C ASN A 50 -15.57 -12.52 -3.29
N THR A 51 -16.65 -13.09 -2.75
CA THR A 51 -17.97 -12.45 -2.80
C THR A 51 -17.93 -11.20 -1.94
N GLY A 52 -18.46 -10.09 -2.43
CA GLY A 52 -18.88 -9.02 -1.57
C GLY A 52 -19.90 -9.56 -0.56
N GLY A 53 -19.74 -9.23 0.74
CA GLY A 53 -20.68 -9.63 1.78
C GLY A 53 -22.06 -8.98 1.65
N GLU A 54 -23.01 -9.31 2.55
CA GLU A 54 -24.32 -8.64 2.65
C GLU A 54 -24.15 -7.11 2.86
N PRO A 55 -25.08 -6.26 2.38
CA PRO A 55 -24.92 -4.80 2.40
C PRO A 55 -24.92 -4.24 3.83
N THR A 56 -23.73 -3.99 4.32
CA THR A 56 -23.41 -3.33 5.59
C THR A 56 -22.49 -2.13 5.29
N PRO A 57 -21.89 -1.43 6.26
CA PRO A 57 -20.87 -0.39 6.01
C PRO A 57 -19.71 -0.84 5.10
N GLU A 58 -19.65 -2.13 4.81
CA GLU A 58 -18.76 -2.79 3.86
C GLU A 58 -19.15 -2.58 2.37
N GLN A 59 -20.23 -1.88 2.06
CA GLN A 59 -20.61 -1.55 0.66
C GLN A 59 -19.50 -0.86 -0.14
N ALA A 60 -18.60 -0.14 0.55
CA ALA A 60 -17.44 0.48 -0.08
C ALA A 60 -16.44 -0.58 -0.56
N ALA A 61 -16.24 -1.66 0.20
CA ALA A 61 -15.35 -2.76 -0.19
C ALA A 61 -15.92 -3.55 -1.39
N GLU A 62 -17.24 -3.74 -1.47
CA GLU A 62 -17.88 -4.37 -2.64
C GLU A 62 -17.74 -3.52 -3.91
N GLU A 63 -17.82 -2.21 -3.78
CA GLU A 63 -17.65 -1.29 -4.90
C GLU A 63 -16.22 -1.28 -5.41
N GLU A 64 -15.22 -1.35 -4.53
CA GLU A 64 -13.81 -1.47 -4.90
C GLU A 64 -13.50 -2.80 -5.59
N ILE A 65 -14.00 -3.93 -5.08
CA ILE A 65 -13.86 -5.25 -5.75
C ILE A 65 -14.48 -5.20 -7.13
N ARG A 66 -15.64 -4.58 -7.30
CA ARG A 66 -16.28 -4.43 -8.61
C ARG A 66 -15.47 -3.55 -9.54
N GLU A 67 -14.97 -2.40 -9.06
CA GLU A 67 -14.09 -1.50 -9.83
C GLU A 67 -12.83 -2.25 -10.29
N SER A 68 -12.20 -3.00 -9.39
CA SER A 68 -11.02 -3.80 -9.67
C SER A 68 -11.30 -4.87 -10.72
N LEU A 69 -12.41 -5.61 -10.60
CA LEU A 69 -12.80 -6.65 -11.55
C LEU A 69 -13.05 -6.08 -12.95
N GLU A 70 -13.83 -5.02 -13.06
CA GLU A 70 -14.15 -4.37 -14.34
C GLU A 70 -12.88 -3.85 -15.03
N ALA A 71 -11.98 -3.22 -14.28
CA ALA A 71 -10.73 -2.70 -14.83
C ALA A 71 -9.77 -3.80 -15.25
N VAL A 72 -9.65 -4.86 -14.46
CA VAL A 72 -8.85 -6.05 -14.79
C VAL A 72 -9.35 -6.71 -16.06
N GLU A 73 -10.65 -6.92 -16.18
CA GLU A 73 -11.25 -7.54 -17.38
C GLU A 73 -11.06 -6.69 -18.62
N ALA A 74 -11.31 -5.39 -18.53
CA ALA A 74 -11.06 -4.47 -19.64
C ALA A 74 -9.60 -4.53 -20.09
N SER A 75 -8.67 -4.57 -19.15
CA SER A 75 -7.23 -4.64 -19.42
C SER A 75 -6.82 -6.00 -20.00
N LEU A 76 -7.37 -7.12 -19.52
CA LEU A 76 -7.15 -8.44 -20.10
C LEU A 76 -7.67 -8.49 -21.55
N GLY A 77 -8.79 -7.82 -21.83
CA GLY A 77 -9.32 -7.64 -23.19
C GLY A 77 -8.35 -6.86 -24.10
N ILE A 78 -7.79 -5.74 -23.60
CA ILE A 78 -6.76 -4.96 -24.33
C ILE A 78 -5.51 -5.81 -24.58
N LEU A 79 -5.10 -6.62 -23.60
CA LEU A 79 -3.96 -7.52 -23.69
C LEU A 79 -4.23 -8.77 -24.58
N GLY A 80 -5.47 -8.97 -25.03
CA GLY A 80 -5.88 -10.13 -25.82
C GLY A 80 -5.84 -11.44 -25.04
N ARG A 81 -5.99 -11.40 -23.71
CA ARG A 81 -5.95 -12.59 -22.83
C ARG A 81 -7.34 -13.21 -22.69
N LYS A 82 -7.40 -14.53 -22.77
CA LYS A 82 -8.62 -15.27 -22.40
C LYS A 82 -8.69 -15.36 -20.88
N PHE A 83 -9.85 -15.06 -20.32
CA PHE A 83 -10.04 -15.10 -18.88
C PHE A 83 -11.41 -15.61 -18.46
N THR A 84 -11.51 -16.06 -17.20
CA THR A 84 -12.75 -16.38 -16.50
C THR A 84 -12.67 -15.86 -15.06
N ARG A 85 -13.81 -15.67 -14.42
CA ARG A 85 -13.90 -15.36 -12.98
C ARG A 85 -14.10 -16.64 -12.19
N LEU A 86 -13.54 -16.68 -10.99
CA LEU A 86 -13.81 -17.68 -9.98
C LEU A 86 -14.00 -16.98 -8.63
N THR A 87 -15.24 -16.92 -8.19
CA THR A 87 -15.58 -16.40 -6.86
C THR A 87 -15.23 -17.46 -5.81
N LEU A 88 -14.45 -17.09 -4.83
CA LEU A 88 -14.15 -17.94 -3.67
C LEU A 88 -15.12 -17.60 -2.54
N GLU A 89 -15.84 -18.63 -2.09
CA GLU A 89 -16.83 -18.52 -1.01
C GLU A 89 -16.41 -19.34 0.22
N PRO A 90 -16.74 -18.86 1.44
CA PRO A 90 -16.55 -19.65 2.63
C PRO A 90 -17.47 -20.88 2.59
N PRO A 91 -17.11 -21.99 3.29
CA PRO A 91 -15.88 -22.14 4.03
C PRO A 91 -14.67 -22.40 3.13
N LEU A 92 -13.46 -22.31 3.70
CA LEU A 92 -12.20 -22.53 2.97
C LEU A 92 -12.18 -23.84 2.16
N SER A 93 -12.86 -24.90 2.64
CA SER A 93 -12.97 -26.18 1.93
C SER A 93 -13.70 -26.06 0.58
N SER A 94 -14.68 -25.17 0.46
CA SER A 94 -15.39 -24.89 -0.79
C SER A 94 -14.47 -24.18 -1.78
N ALA A 95 -13.76 -23.15 -1.31
CA ALA A 95 -12.76 -22.46 -2.11
C ALA A 95 -11.63 -23.40 -2.58
N ALA A 96 -11.18 -24.31 -1.71
CA ALA A 96 -10.17 -25.31 -2.03
C ALA A 96 -10.65 -26.24 -3.16
N ALA A 97 -11.87 -26.78 -3.05
CA ALA A 97 -12.44 -27.65 -4.09
C ALA A 97 -12.59 -26.94 -5.46
N ALA A 98 -12.92 -25.65 -5.45
CA ALA A 98 -13.00 -24.86 -6.66
C ALA A 98 -11.62 -24.69 -7.35
N LEU A 99 -10.59 -24.41 -6.56
CA LEU A 99 -9.20 -24.24 -7.06
C LEU A 99 -8.58 -25.56 -7.55
N GLU A 100 -8.89 -26.69 -6.91
CA GLU A 100 -8.41 -28.02 -7.33
C GLU A 100 -8.91 -28.44 -8.70
N ASN A 101 -10.00 -27.87 -9.19
CA ASN A 101 -10.54 -28.13 -10.51
C ASN A 101 -9.92 -27.25 -11.63
N LEU A 102 -9.02 -26.35 -11.32
CA LEU A 102 -8.37 -25.50 -12.33
C LEU A 102 -7.31 -26.27 -13.13
N PRO A 103 -7.23 -26.08 -14.47
CA PRO A 103 -6.16 -26.66 -15.26
C PRO A 103 -4.78 -26.19 -14.80
N GLY A 104 -3.78 -27.06 -14.79
CA GLY A 104 -2.44 -26.76 -14.27
C GLY A 104 -1.67 -25.67 -15.05
N GLU A 105 -2.03 -25.38 -16.31
CA GLU A 105 -1.45 -24.29 -17.09
C GLU A 105 -2.07 -22.92 -16.79
N THR A 106 -3.12 -22.89 -15.98
CA THR A 106 -3.84 -21.65 -15.60
C THR A 106 -2.92 -20.67 -14.88
N ILE A 107 -3.06 -19.39 -15.20
CA ILE A 107 -2.50 -18.29 -14.42
C ILE A 107 -3.62 -17.72 -13.55
N VAL A 108 -3.40 -17.71 -12.25
CA VAL A 108 -4.33 -17.14 -11.30
C VAL A 108 -3.99 -15.67 -11.11
N LEU A 109 -4.89 -14.77 -11.51
CA LEU A 109 -4.85 -13.38 -11.13
C LEU A 109 -5.56 -13.25 -9.78
N ASN A 110 -4.78 -12.99 -8.74
CA ASN A 110 -5.24 -13.02 -7.36
C ASN A 110 -5.74 -11.64 -6.93
N LEU A 111 -7.06 -11.51 -6.77
CA LEU A 111 -7.74 -10.36 -6.12
C LEU A 111 -8.43 -10.80 -4.82
N PHE A 112 -8.07 -11.95 -4.27
CA PHE A 112 -8.65 -12.44 -3.03
C PHE A 112 -7.94 -11.81 -1.83
N GLU A 113 -8.69 -11.14 -0.96
CA GLU A 113 -8.21 -10.40 0.21
C GLU A 113 -8.58 -11.07 1.55
N GLY A 114 -8.93 -12.36 1.52
CA GLY A 114 -9.37 -13.10 2.68
C GLY A 114 -10.89 -13.05 2.88
N PHE A 115 -11.42 -13.97 3.67
CA PHE A 115 -12.83 -13.92 4.11
C PHE A 115 -12.96 -12.93 5.27
N PRO A 116 -14.07 -12.17 5.35
CA PRO A 116 -14.25 -11.12 6.36
C PRO A 116 -14.05 -11.60 7.82
N ASP A 117 -14.53 -12.81 8.12
CA ASP A 117 -14.42 -13.39 9.46
C ASP A 117 -13.17 -14.28 9.63
N ASP A 118 -12.33 -14.41 8.61
CA ASP A 118 -11.14 -15.28 8.61
C ASP A 118 -10.00 -14.62 7.80
N PRO A 119 -9.39 -13.52 8.28
CA PRO A 119 -8.26 -12.87 7.59
C PRO A 119 -7.10 -13.83 7.24
N PRO A 120 -6.74 -14.84 8.06
CA PRO A 120 -5.76 -15.85 7.69
C PRO A 120 -6.10 -16.65 6.42
N SER A 121 -7.36 -16.69 5.97
CA SER A 121 -7.76 -17.39 4.75
C SER A 121 -7.04 -16.90 3.50
N GLU A 122 -6.62 -15.64 3.45
CA GLU A 122 -5.80 -15.10 2.39
C GLU A 122 -4.46 -15.87 2.25
N VAL A 123 -3.77 -16.08 3.37
CA VAL A 123 -2.53 -16.87 3.42
C VAL A 123 -2.81 -18.35 3.08
N GLN A 124 -3.93 -18.89 3.55
CA GLN A 124 -4.31 -20.29 3.32
C GLN A 124 -4.62 -20.56 1.85
N ILE A 125 -5.32 -19.65 1.16
CA ILE A 125 -5.52 -19.71 -0.31
C ILE A 125 -4.17 -19.64 -1.02
N GLY A 126 -3.29 -18.75 -0.62
CA GLY A 126 -1.93 -18.68 -1.17
C GLY A 126 -1.17 -20.01 -1.00
N LEU A 127 -1.22 -20.64 0.18
CA LEU A 127 -0.62 -21.95 0.42
C LEU A 127 -1.22 -23.04 -0.47
N LEU A 128 -2.53 -23.00 -0.71
CA LEU A 128 -3.23 -23.93 -1.58
C LEU A 128 -2.80 -23.75 -3.04
N LEU A 129 -2.77 -22.53 -3.56
CA LEU A 129 -2.28 -22.24 -4.91
C LEU A 129 -0.86 -22.79 -5.12
N LYS A 130 0.01 -22.57 -4.12
CA LYS A 130 1.37 -23.13 -4.13
C LYS A 130 1.37 -24.66 -4.13
N LYS A 131 0.56 -25.31 -3.28
CA LYS A 131 0.44 -26.77 -3.20
C LYS A 131 -0.03 -27.37 -4.53
N LEU A 132 -0.97 -26.70 -5.20
CA LEU A 132 -1.50 -27.12 -6.50
C LEU A 132 -0.53 -26.83 -7.66
N GLY A 133 0.57 -26.13 -7.42
CA GLY A 133 1.54 -25.74 -8.46
C GLY A 133 0.99 -24.71 -9.45
N LEU A 134 -0.07 -23.98 -9.09
CA LEU A 134 -0.66 -22.95 -9.90
C LEU A 134 0.21 -21.68 -9.88
N ARG A 135 0.41 -21.10 -11.04
CA ARG A 135 1.10 -19.81 -11.18
C ARG A 135 0.13 -18.70 -10.80
N ALA A 136 0.49 -17.85 -9.85
CA ALA A 136 -0.37 -16.79 -9.37
C ALA A 136 0.35 -15.43 -9.34
N THR A 137 -0.39 -14.34 -9.53
CA THR A 137 0.09 -12.98 -9.28
C THR A 137 0.19 -12.72 -7.79
N GLY A 138 1.01 -11.75 -7.40
CA GLY A 138 1.16 -11.31 -6.01
C GLY A 138 2.28 -12.04 -5.26
N CYS A 139 2.31 -11.79 -3.97
CA CYS A 139 3.34 -12.28 -3.08
C CYS A 139 3.15 -13.74 -2.65
N PRO A 140 4.25 -14.45 -2.31
CA PRO A 140 4.15 -15.81 -1.77
C PRO A 140 3.52 -15.82 -0.38
N PRO A 141 2.91 -16.94 0.04
CA PRO A 141 2.18 -17.06 1.31
C PRO A 141 2.97 -16.63 2.55
N MET A 142 4.29 -16.84 2.54
CA MET A 142 5.15 -16.40 3.66
C MET A 142 5.21 -14.88 3.76
N ALA A 143 5.32 -14.17 2.64
CA ALA A 143 5.32 -12.71 2.66
C ALA A 143 3.95 -12.17 3.08
N MET A 144 2.85 -12.80 2.63
CA MET A 144 1.49 -12.46 3.06
C MET A 144 1.31 -12.67 4.57
N HIS A 145 1.79 -13.80 5.10
CA HIS A 145 1.78 -14.06 6.54
C HIS A 145 2.56 -13.00 7.32
N LEU A 146 3.74 -12.62 6.85
CA LEU A 146 4.54 -11.58 7.49
C LEU A 146 3.89 -10.19 7.39
N GLY A 147 3.22 -9.88 6.28
CA GLY A 147 2.45 -8.64 6.14
C GLY A 147 1.32 -8.54 7.16
N LEU A 148 0.60 -9.64 7.37
CA LEU A 148 -0.47 -9.74 8.36
C LEU A 148 0.06 -9.59 9.80
N HIS A 149 1.22 -10.19 10.13
CA HIS A 149 1.84 -10.15 11.46
C HIS A 149 2.86 -9.01 11.56
N LYS A 150 2.38 -7.82 11.93
CA LYS A 150 3.16 -6.58 11.96
C LYS A 150 4.39 -6.65 12.86
N ASP A 151 4.32 -7.35 13.98
CA ASP A 151 5.44 -7.57 14.91
C ASP A 151 6.55 -8.38 14.26
N LEU A 152 6.23 -9.53 13.67
CA LEU A 152 7.19 -10.39 12.99
C LEU A 152 7.83 -9.70 11.79
N CYS A 153 7.01 -8.99 11.00
CA CYS A 153 7.49 -8.20 9.87
C CYS A 153 8.54 -7.19 10.34
N LYS A 154 8.25 -6.41 11.38
CA LYS A 154 9.17 -5.41 11.95
C LYS A 154 10.44 -6.01 12.51
N GLU A 155 10.38 -7.15 13.17
CA GLU A 155 11.57 -7.86 13.67
C GLU A 155 12.51 -8.23 12.51
N ILE A 156 11.96 -8.76 11.40
CA ILE A 156 12.75 -9.08 10.20
C ILE A 156 13.35 -7.83 9.57
N LEU A 157 12.56 -6.77 9.41
CA LEU A 157 13.03 -5.50 8.86
C LEU A 157 14.17 -4.89 9.72
N ALA A 158 14.01 -4.88 11.04
CA ALA A 158 15.02 -4.42 11.97
C ALA A 158 16.30 -5.25 11.91
N ALA A 159 16.20 -6.59 11.82
CA ALA A 159 17.33 -7.48 11.67
C ALA A 159 18.11 -7.24 10.37
N GLN A 160 17.47 -6.68 9.34
CA GLN A 160 18.10 -6.26 8.08
C GLN A 160 18.59 -4.81 8.11
N GLY A 161 18.57 -4.15 9.27
CA GLY A 161 19.00 -2.76 9.44
C GLY A 161 18.12 -1.75 8.73
N LEU A 162 16.82 -2.07 8.59
CA LEU A 162 15.81 -1.13 8.08
C LEU A 162 15.22 -0.32 9.24
N PRO A 163 14.89 0.96 9.03
CA PRO A 163 14.32 1.81 10.05
C PRO A 163 12.86 1.42 10.32
N VAL A 164 12.58 0.85 11.46
CA VAL A 164 11.24 0.56 11.98
C VAL A 164 11.05 1.25 13.33
N ALA A 165 9.80 1.54 13.69
CA ALA A 165 9.51 2.05 15.02
C ALA A 165 9.81 1.00 16.10
N GLU A 166 10.43 1.43 17.19
CA GLU A 166 10.57 0.58 18.38
C GLU A 166 9.17 0.33 18.96
N GLY A 167 8.84 -0.92 19.20
CA GLY A 167 7.51 -1.28 19.70
C GLY A 167 7.50 -2.67 20.32
N PHE A 168 6.35 -3.04 20.87
CA PHE A 168 6.11 -4.37 21.42
C PHE A 168 4.63 -4.73 21.35
N VAL A 169 4.33 -6.01 21.45
CA VAL A 169 2.94 -6.49 21.46
C VAL A 169 2.50 -6.76 22.88
N LEU A 170 1.35 -6.21 23.25
CA LEU A 170 0.56 -6.65 24.41
C LEU A 170 -0.24 -7.88 24.01
N ARG A 171 -0.12 -8.96 24.76
CA ARG A 171 -0.82 -10.21 24.48
C ARG A 171 -2.04 -10.43 25.39
N ASP A 172 -1.99 -9.85 26.58
CA ASP A 172 -3.06 -9.92 27.56
C ASP A 172 -3.07 -8.67 28.50
N MET A 173 -4.04 -8.62 29.40
CA MET A 173 -4.20 -7.51 30.33
C MET A 173 -3.04 -7.38 31.34
N ALA A 174 -2.28 -8.43 31.62
CA ALA A 174 -1.14 -8.37 32.51
C ALA A 174 0.02 -7.58 31.91
N ASP A 175 0.13 -7.58 30.58
CA ASP A 175 1.13 -6.83 29.84
C ASP A 175 0.96 -5.31 29.94
N LEU A 176 -0.23 -4.81 30.35
CA LEU A 176 -0.49 -3.37 30.56
C LEU A 176 0.40 -2.74 31.64
N SER A 177 0.93 -3.56 32.54
CA SER A 177 1.90 -3.11 33.55
C SER A 177 3.30 -2.84 33.00
N ARG A 178 3.58 -3.24 31.75
CA ARG A 178 4.89 -3.07 31.11
C ARG A 178 5.14 -1.59 30.80
N PRO A 179 6.28 -1.02 31.26
CA PRO A 179 6.60 0.36 30.95
C PRO A 179 6.88 0.52 29.44
N LEU A 180 6.48 1.66 28.88
CA LEU A 180 6.81 2.00 27.50
C LEU A 180 8.33 2.30 27.38
N PRO A 181 9.02 1.74 26.38
CA PRO A 181 10.44 2.04 26.14
C PRO A 181 10.66 3.41 25.47
N PHE A 182 9.60 4.14 25.15
CA PHE A 182 9.61 5.44 24.48
C PHE A 182 8.60 6.41 25.15
N PRO A 183 8.75 7.73 24.93
CA PRO A 183 7.83 8.72 25.47
C PRO A 183 6.49 8.73 24.71
N PHE A 184 5.43 9.20 25.37
CA PHE A 184 4.17 9.54 24.72
C PHE A 184 4.34 10.70 23.71
N PRO A 185 3.48 10.80 22.69
CA PRO A 185 2.31 9.96 22.44
C PRO A 185 2.67 8.58 21.85
N ALA A 186 1.89 7.57 22.24
CA ALA A 186 1.95 6.23 21.68
C ALA A 186 0.86 6.04 20.62
N PHE A 187 1.06 5.07 19.72
CA PHE A 187 0.08 4.62 18.76
C PHE A 187 -0.18 3.13 18.94
N LEU A 188 -1.46 2.77 19.05
CA LEU A 188 -1.92 1.41 19.29
C LEU A 188 -2.64 0.87 18.07
N LYS A 189 -2.36 -0.38 17.68
CA LYS A 189 -3.06 -1.05 16.58
C LYS A 189 -3.12 -2.56 16.80
N PRO A 190 -4.12 -3.28 16.27
CA PRO A 190 -4.12 -4.73 16.28
C PRO A 190 -2.82 -5.27 15.68
N ALA A 191 -2.24 -6.29 16.31
CA ALA A 191 -0.93 -6.81 15.91
C ALA A 191 -0.98 -7.68 14.64
N ALA A 192 -2.10 -8.36 14.41
CA ALA A 192 -2.31 -9.23 13.26
C ALA A 192 -3.69 -8.97 12.63
N ASP A 193 -3.81 -7.82 11.97
CA ASP A 193 -4.99 -7.39 11.24
C ASP A 193 -4.57 -6.47 10.11
N ASP A 194 -5.40 -6.26 9.09
CA ASP A 194 -5.09 -5.46 7.92
C ASP A 194 -6.17 -4.40 7.65
N ALA A 195 -6.06 -3.69 6.52
CA ALA A 195 -7.03 -2.71 6.01
C ALA A 195 -7.40 -1.58 6.99
N SER A 196 -6.52 -1.23 7.95
CA SER A 196 -6.79 -0.26 9.04
C SER A 196 -7.90 -0.71 10.00
N HIS A 197 -8.25 -2.00 10.03
CA HIS A 197 -9.23 -2.53 10.96
C HIS A 197 -8.81 -2.22 12.41
N GLY A 198 -9.74 -1.74 13.23
CA GLY A 198 -9.45 -1.34 14.60
C GLY A 198 -8.67 -0.03 14.76
N ILE A 199 -8.34 0.68 13.68
CA ILE A 199 -7.68 1.98 13.75
C ILE A 199 -8.73 3.11 13.71
N GLY A 200 -8.77 3.87 14.80
CA GLY A 200 -9.61 5.06 14.96
C GLY A 200 -8.85 6.22 15.60
N PRO A 201 -9.46 7.39 15.79
CA PRO A 201 -8.82 8.55 16.41
C PRO A 201 -8.25 8.25 17.81
N GLY A 202 -8.93 7.40 18.59
CA GLY A 202 -8.49 6.99 19.93
C GLY A 202 -7.27 6.08 19.96
N ASN A 203 -6.74 5.63 18.81
CA ASN A 203 -5.52 4.84 18.77
C ASN A 203 -4.25 5.69 18.97
N LEU A 204 -4.34 7.00 18.77
CA LEU A 204 -3.33 7.95 19.20
C LEU A 204 -3.52 8.28 20.69
N VAL A 205 -2.63 7.78 21.51
CA VAL A 205 -2.72 7.84 22.97
C VAL A 205 -1.71 8.85 23.51
N PRO A 206 -2.17 9.98 24.07
CA PRO A 206 -1.29 11.07 24.47
C PRO A 206 -0.61 10.85 25.82
N GLU A 207 -1.16 10.02 26.71
CA GLU A 207 -0.73 9.90 28.10
C GLU A 207 -1.05 8.52 28.71
N PRO A 208 -0.43 8.17 29.88
CA PRO A 208 -0.58 6.86 30.50
C PRO A 208 -2.03 6.47 30.86
N ALA A 209 -2.87 7.40 31.27
CA ALA A 209 -4.24 7.09 31.68
C ALA A 209 -5.07 6.57 30.52
N THR A 210 -5.04 7.26 29.39
CA THR A 210 -5.73 6.85 28.16
C THR A 210 -5.11 5.61 27.51
N TYR A 211 -3.81 5.36 27.77
CA TYR A 211 -3.11 4.16 27.27
C TYR A 211 -3.72 2.87 27.84
N VAL A 212 -3.89 2.80 29.17
CA VAL A 212 -4.41 1.59 29.83
C VAL A 212 -5.84 1.30 29.38
N GLU A 213 -6.68 2.33 29.31
CA GLU A 213 -8.07 2.21 28.85
C GLU A 213 -8.13 1.71 27.41
N ARG A 214 -7.45 2.42 26.49
CA ARG A 214 -7.54 2.08 25.06
C ARG A 214 -6.89 0.73 24.70
N ALA A 215 -5.76 0.41 25.31
CA ALA A 215 -5.10 -0.87 25.12
C ALA A 215 -5.97 -2.03 25.64
N GLY A 216 -6.66 -1.84 26.77
CA GLY A 216 -7.62 -2.80 27.30
C GLY A 216 -8.79 -3.07 26.34
N GLU A 217 -9.42 -2.00 25.83
CA GLU A 217 -10.49 -2.12 24.83
C GLU A 217 -10.05 -2.90 23.57
N LEU A 218 -8.84 -2.61 23.06
CA LEU A 218 -8.32 -3.29 21.89
C LEU A 218 -8.00 -4.76 22.17
N LEU A 219 -7.44 -5.09 23.35
CA LEU A 219 -7.17 -6.47 23.76
C LEU A 219 -8.46 -7.29 23.89
N GLU A 220 -9.52 -6.70 24.44
CA GLU A 220 -10.82 -7.37 24.56
C GLU A 220 -11.48 -7.60 23.20
N ARG A 221 -11.32 -6.65 22.28
CA ARG A 221 -11.97 -6.69 20.97
C ARG A 221 -11.21 -7.56 19.95
N PHE A 222 -9.88 -7.51 19.96
CA PHE A 222 -9.02 -8.17 18.98
C PHE A 222 -8.17 -9.24 19.63
N GLY A 223 -8.47 -10.50 19.41
CA GLY A 223 -7.75 -11.64 20.01
C GLY A 223 -6.30 -11.82 19.49
N CYS A 224 -5.82 -10.98 18.58
CA CYS A 224 -4.49 -11.06 17.98
C CYS A 224 -3.41 -10.28 18.77
N GLY A 225 -3.75 -9.63 19.89
CA GLY A 225 -2.86 -8.73 20.62
C GLY A 225 -2.84 -7.31 20.05
N VAL A 226 -2.15 -6.41 20.76
CA VAL A 226 -2.06 -4.98 20.42
C VAL A 226 -0.60 -4.55 20.28
N LEU A 227 -0.21 -4.12 19.10
CA LEU A 227 1.09 -3.52 18.83
C LEU A 227 1.09 -2.08 19.35
N VAL A 228 2.06 -1.76 20.22
CA VAL A 228 2.27 -0.44 20.84
C VAL A 228 3.56 0.15 20.30
N GLU A 229 3.48 1.34 19.70
CA GLU A 229 4.60 2.03 19.07
C GLU A 229 4.62 3.52 19.42
N PRO A 230 5.76 4.24 19.29
CA PRO A 230 5.76 5.69 19.34
C PRO A 230 4.97 6.25 18.16
N TYR A 231 4.20 7.29 18.40
CA TYR A 231 3.53 7.99 17.30
C TYR A 231 4.54 8.71 16.40
N LEU A 232 4.46 8.47 15.12
CA LEU A 232 5.26 9.13 14.10
C LEU A 232 4.51 10.38 13.63
N SER A 233 5.04 11.58 13.92
CA SER A 233 4.30 12.84 13.73
C SER A 233 4.54 13.55 12.39
N GLY A 234 5.47 13.05 11.59
CA GLY A 234 5.84 13.68 10.31
C GLY A 234 4.96 13.25 9.13
N ARG A 235 5.46 13.50 7.92
CA ARG A 235 4.78 13.21 6.66
C ARG A 235 4.65 11.70 6.43
N GLU A 236 3.53 11.29 5.86
CA GLU A 236 3.22 9.89 5.57
C GLU A 236 3.32 9.63 4.08
N PHE A 237 3.98 8.53 3.71
CA PHE A 237 4.22 8.10 2.35
C PHE A 237 3.88 6.63 2.18
N ASN A 238 3.45 6.28 0.98
CA ASN A 238 3.40 4.90 0.54
C ASN A 238 4.11 4.76 -0.81
N CYS A 239 4.74 3.60 -1.02
CA CYS A 239 5.51 3.35 -2.22
C CYS A 239 5.29 1.91 -2.68
N GLY A 240 4.71 1.76 -3.87
CA GLY A 240 4.56 0.48 -4.53
C GLY A 240 5.89 -0.03 -5.07
N VAL A 241 6.06 -1.34 -5.01
CA VAL A 241 7.15 -2.05 -5.66
C VAL A 241 6.54 -3.08 -6.58
N VAL A 242 6.97 -3.12 -7.84
CA VAL A 242 6.49 -4.10 -8.84
C VAL A 242 7.69 -4.85 -9.42
N GLU A 243 7.58 -6.16 -9.48
CA GLU A 243 8.59 -7.01 -10.09
C GLU A 243 8.33 -7.14 -11.59
N THR A 244 9.34 -6.79 -12.37
CA THR A 244 9.32 -6.83 -13.84
C THR A 244 10.33 -7.84 -14.37
N GLY A 245 10.38 -8.03 -15.69
CA GLY A 245 11.43 -8.82 -16.33
C GLY A 245 12.87 -8.35 -16.07
N ARG A 246 13.04 -7.14 -15.52
CA ARG A 246 14.33 -6.54 -15.19
C ARG A 246 14.64 -6.58 -13.68
N GLY A 247 13.73 -7.11 -12.87
CA GLY A 247 13.80 -7.14 -11.41
C GLY A 247 12.74 -6.27 -10.76
N ALA A 248 12.82 -6.12 -9.43
CA ALA A 248 11.91 -5.28 -8.68
C ALA A 248 12.20 -3.78 -8.91
N GLU A 249 11.16 -3.00 -9.15
CA GLU A 249 11.21 -1.56 -9.38
C GLU A 249 10.29 -0.86 -8.38
N ALA A 250 10.80 0.14 -7.66
CA ALA A 250 9.98 1.00 -6.82
C ALA A 250 9.32 2.09 -7.67
N LEU A 251 8.02 2.22 -7.55
CA LEU A 251 7.22 3.22 -8.25
C LEU A 251 7.42 4.62 -7.62
N PRO A 252 6.98 5.70 -8.28
CA PRO A 252 6.89 7.02 -7.66
C PRO A 252 6.01 6.97 -6.41
N PRO A 253 6.50 7.37 -5.23
CA PRO A 253 5.72 7.31 -4.01
C PRO A 253 4.54 8.27 -4.03
N SER A 254 3.55 7.99 -3.20
CA SER A 254 2.47 8.92 -2.87
C SER A 254 2.68 9.49 -1.47
N GLN A 255 2.15 10.69 -1.21
CA GLN A 255 2.09 11.33 0.10
C GLN A 255 0.64 11.52 0.51
N VAL A 256 0.32 11.20 1.76
CA VAL A 256 -0.97 11.56 2.35
C VAL A 256 -0.91 13.02 2.78
N ASP A 257 -1.86 13.82 2.31
CA ASP A 257 -1.96 15.23 2.70
C ASP A 257 -2.98 15.39 3.82
N TYR A 258 -2.48 15.68 5.01
CA TYR A 258 -3.29 15.93 6.20
C TYR A 258 -3.60 17.42 6.45
N SER A 259 -3.17 18.31 5.55
CA SER A 259 -3.32 19.77 5.75
C SER A 259 -4.76 20.25 5.81
N GLY A 260 -5.69 19.49 5.25
CA GLY A 260 -7.12 19.77 5.28
C GLY A 260 -7.82 19.37 6.58
N LEU A 261 -7.16 18.59 7.46
CA LEU A 261 -7.82 18.10 8.67
C LEU A 261 -8.02 19.24 9.69
N PRO A 262 -9.20 19.29 10.36
CA PRO A 262 -9.39 20.14 11.51
C PRO A 262 -8.41 19.80 12.64
N PRO A 263 -7.98 20.79 13.47
CA PRO A 263 -6.96 20.58 14.50
C PRO A 263 -7.30 19.52 15.56
N GLU A 264 -8.57 19.23 15.78
CA GLU A 264 -9.06 18.20 16.71
C GLU A 264 -8.91 16.77 16.17
N TYR A 265 -8.67 16.60 14.86
CA TYR A 265 -8.46 15.29 14.27
C TYR A 265 -6.97 14.97 14.20
N PRO A 266 -6.54 13.83 14.74
CA PRO A 266 -5.16 13.41 14.60
C PRO A 266 -4.86 13.08 13.12
N PRO A 267 -3.67 13.43 12.61
CA PRO A 267 -3.27 13.10 11.26
C PRO A 267 -2.92 11.60 11.15
N VAL A 268 -3.96 10.77 11.10
CA VAL A 268 -3.90 9.31 11.01
C VAL A 268 -4.96 8.84 10.00
N LEU A 269 -4.57 7.93 9.10
CA LEU A 269 -5.53 7.24 8.25
C LEU A 269 -6.30 6.19 9.07
N THR A 270 -7.49 6.57 9.51
CA THR A 270 -8.39 5.66 10.24
C THR A 270 -9.18 4.80 9.26
N PHE A 271 -9.78 3.72 9.75
CA PHE A 271 -10.70 2.89 8.97
C PHE A 271 -11.82 3.74 8.32
N ALA A 272 -12.45 4.61 9.09
CA ALA A 272 -13.49 5.50 8.58
C ALA A 272 -13.01 6.46 7.48
N VAL A 273 -11.76 6.93 7.57
CA VAL A 273 -11.14 7.76 6.53
C VAL A 273 -10.83 6.96 5.26
N LYS A 274 -10.49 5.69 5.39
CA LYS A 274 -10.10 4.85 4.26
C LYS A 274 -11.29 4.30 3.48
N TRP A 275 -12.38 3.96 4.17
CA TRP A 275 -13.50 3.19 3.63
C TRP A 275 -14.82 3.98 3.51
N SER A 276 -14.90 5.20 3.99
CA SER A 276 -16.10 6.03 3.88
C SER A 276 -15.86 7.20 2.92
N SER A 277 -15.99 6.95 1.62
CA SER A 277 -15.82 7.99 0.58
C SER A 277 -16.79 9.18 0.76
N GLU A 278 -17.92 8.97 1.43
CA GLU A 278 -18.89 10.00 1.80
C GLU A 278 -18.46 10.78 3.05
N SER A 279 -17.45 10.30 3.79
CA SER A 279 -16.94 10.99 4.97
C SER A 279 -16.27 12.31 4.55
N ALA A 280 -16.70 13.42 5.17
CA ALA A 280 -16.05 14.71 4.98
C ALA A 280 -14.54 14.64 5.26
N ILE A 281 -14.10 13.76 6.18
CA ILE A 281 -12.70 13.58 6.56
C ILE A 281 -11.91 12.86 5.45
N PHE A 282 -12.51 11.94 4.71
CA PHE A 282 -11.87 11.30 3.53
C PHE A 282 -11.47 12.35 2.48
N GLN A 283 -12.36 13.30 2.20
CA GLN A 283 -12.12 14.40 1.27
C GLN A 283 -11.01 15.36 1.73
N LEU A 284 -10.75 15.40 3.05
CA LEU A 284 -9.75 16.27 3.67
C LEU A 284 -8.35 15.62 3.79
N THR A 285 -8.20 14.37 3.36
CA THR A 285 -6.94 13.62 3.40
C THR A 285 -6.55 13.04 2.04
N PRO A 286 -6.45 13.85 0.99
CA PRO A 286 -6.14 13.36 -0.34
C PRO A 286 -4.73 12.76 -0.39
N THR A 287 -4.58 11.74 -1.24
CA THR A 287 -3.26 11.17 -1.54
C THR A 287 -2.70 11.81 -2.80
N VAL A 288 -1.57 12.51 -2.68
CA VAL A 288 -0.87 13.19 -3.78
C VAL A 288 0.14 12.23 -4.40
N CYS A 289 0.04 11.97 -5.69
CA CYS A 289 0.96 11.12 -6.45
C CYS A 289 1.33 11.77 -7.80
N PRO A 290 2.63 11.91 -8.14
CA PRO A 290 3.78 11.61 -7.29
C PRO A 290 3.90 12.55 -6.08
N ALA A 291 4.51 12.07 -5.00
CA ALA A 291 4.75 12.87 -3.81
C ALA A 291 5.62 14.09 -4.12
N PRO A 292 5.28 15.30 -3.64
CA PRO A 292 6.05 16.53 -3.88
C PRO A 292 7.29 16.59 -2.96
N VAL A 293 8.30 15.78 -3.25
CA VAL A 293 9.52 15.63 -2.46
C VAL A 293 10.77 15.96 -3.27
N SER A 294 11.90 16.22 -2.59
CA SER A 294 13.19 16.38 -3.24
C SER A 294 13.66 15.05 -3.85
N SER A 295 14.59 15.11 -4.82
CA SER A 295 15.20 13.92 -5.42
C SER A 295 15.84 13.01 -4.39
N ASP A 296 16.56 13.57 -3.40
CA ASP A 296 17.22 12.78 -2.35
C ASP A 296 16.22 12.01 -1.47
N LEU A 297 15.09 12.64 -1.14
CA LEU A 297 14.05 11.97 -0.36
C LEU A 297 13.31 10.93 -1.20
N LEU A 298 13.05 11.23 -2.47
CA LEU A 298 12.49 10.28 -3.42
C LEU A 298 13.34 9.01 -3.51
N GLU A 299 14.63 9.14 -3.79
CA GLU A 299 15.57 8.03 -3.88
C GLU A 299 15.62 7.23 -2.56
N ARG A 300 15.62 7.92 -1.43
CA ARG A 300 15.61 7.27 -0.11
C ARG A 300 14.33 6.46 0.13
N ILE A 301 13.15 6.99 -0.19
CA ILE A 301 11.88 6.27 -0.07
C ILE A 301 11.90 5.02 -0.96
N GLN A 302 12.29 5.17 -2.22
CA GLN A 302 12.35 4.05 -3.17
C GLN A 302 13.37 2.98 -2.73
N ALA A 303 14.54 3.38 -2.27
CA ALA A 303 15.56 2.44 -1.78
C ALA A 303 15.11 1.67 -0.54
N LEU A 304 14.44 2.33 0.40
CA LEU A 304 13.86 1.67 1.59
C LEU A 304 12.76 0.69 1.19
N SER A 305 11.90 1.06 0.24
CA SER A 305 10.82 0.20 -0.26
C SER A 305 11.36 -1.06 -0.92
N LEU A 306 12.36 -0.94 -1.79
CA LEU A 306 13.02 -2.09 -2.42
C LEU A 306 13.67 -3.01 -1.38
N ARG A 307 14.37 -2.45 -0.41
CA ARG A 307 14.99 -3.23 0.67
C ARG A 307 13.95 -3.96 1.52
N ALA A 308 12.84 -3.29 1.87
CA ALA A 308 11.76 -3.90 2.64
C ALA A 308 11.07 -5.03 1.86
N PHE A 309 10.78 -4.81 0.57
CA PHE A 309 10.25 -5.81 -0.35
C PHE A 309 11.09 -7.09 -0.35
N HIS A 310 12.41 -6.95 -0.48
CA HIS A 310 13.32 -8.10 -0.47
C HIS A 310 13.49 -8.72 0.91
N ALA A 311 13.48 -7.93 2.00
CA ALA A 311 13.66 -8.42 3.36
C ALA A 311 12.59 -9.43 3.78
N ILE A 312 11.32 -9.16 3.44
CA ILE A 312 10.21 -10.09 3.73
C ILE A 312 9.89 -11.03 2.56
N ARG A 313 10.79 -11.09 1.57
CA ARG A 313 10.69 -11.97 0.39
C ARG A 313 9.43 -11.78 -0.45
N CYS A 314 8.98 -10.54 -0.59
CA CYS A 314 7.92 -10.21 -1.54
C CYS A 314 8.33 -10.58 -2.96
N ARG A 315 7.34 -10.89 -3.79
CA ARG A 315 7.42 -11.14 -5.23
C ARG A 315 6.21 -10.48 -5.89
N GLY A 316 6.27 -10.31 -7.20
CA GLY A 316 5.19 -9.73 -7.96
C GLY A 316 4.99 -8.24 -7.65
N TYR A 317 4.28 -7.92 -6.58
CA TYR A 317 4.05 -6.55 -6.15
C TYR A 317 3.78 -6.45 -4.65
N ALA A 318 4.07 -5.29 -4.08
CA ALA A 318 3.77 -4.94 -2.69
C ALA A 318 3.71 -3.42 -2.53
N ARG A 319 3.20 -2.95 -1.39
CA ARG A 319 3.25 -1.53 -0.99
C ARG A 319 3.96 -1.41 0.36
N VAL A 320 4.87 -0.46 0.46
CA VAL A 320 5.57 -0.14 1.70
C VAL A 320 5.07 1.20 2.21
N ASP A 321 4.51 1.20 3.42
CA ASP A 321 3.97 2.38 4.07
C ASP A 321 4.98 2.91 5.08
N MET A 322 5.29 4.20 4.97
CA MET A 322 6.36 4.86 5.73
C MET A 322 5.89 6.19 6.28
N ARG A 323 6.48 6.60 7.39
CA ARG A 323 6.22 7.91 7.97
C ARG A 323 7.47 8.51 8.58
N GLU A 324 7.60 9.82 8.52
CA GLU A 324 8.68 10.51 9.21
C GLU A 324 8.42 10.58 10.72
N ASP A 325 9.47 10.38 11.49
CA ASP A 325 9.44 10.66 12.93
C ASP A 325 9.56 12.18 13.20
N ALA A 326 9.55 12.58 14.47
CA ALA A 326 9.67 13.97 14.87
C ALA A 326 11.00 14.63 14.48
N ALA A 327 12.03 13.84 14.15
CA ALA A 327 13.32 14.32 13.67
C ALA A 327 13.43 14.32 12.12
N GLY A 328 12.34 13.98 11.40
CA GLY A 328 12.31 13.88 9.94
C GLY A 328 13.00 12.62 9.39
N ARG A 329 13.23 11.61 10.23
CA ARG A 329 13.79 10.34 9.78
C ARG A 329 12.66 9.44 9.27
N MET A 330 12.86 8.85 8.09
CA MET A 330 11.90 7.92 7.50
C MET A 330 11.87 6.60 8.27
N VAL A 331 10.68 6.17 8.65
CA VAL A 331 10.40 4.93 9.41
C VAL A 331 9.39 4.09 8.65
N ILE A 332 9.65 2.81 8.46
CA ILE A 332 8.71 1.87 7.83
C ILE A 332 7.65 1.51 8.86
N MET A 333 6.39 1.77 8.54
CA MET A 333 5.24 1.42 9.37
C MET A 333 4.80 -0.03 9.13
N GLU A 334 4.69 -0.41 7.85
CA GLU A 334 4.28 -1.76 7.44
C GLU A 334 4.67 -2.05 5.99
N VAL A 335 4.63 -3.32 5.63
CA VAL A 335 4.70 -3.78 4.24
C VAL A 335 3.41 -4.53 3.95
N ASN A 336 2.68 -4.08 2.95
CA ASN A 336 1.47 -4.73 2.46
C ASN A 336 1.81 -5.57 1.21
N PRO A 337 1.79 -6.90 1.30
CA PRO A 337 2.15 -7.80 0.20
C PRO A 337 1.00 -8.06 -0.78
N ASN A 338 -0.21 -7.61 -0.49
CA ASN A 338 -1.38 -7.69 -1.37
C ASN A 338 -2.14 -6.35 -1.38
N PRO A 339 -1.52 -5.26 -1.85
CA PRO A 339 -2.18 -3.96 -1.92
C PRO A 339 -3.27 -3.99 -2.99
N ASP A 340 -4.36 -3.27 -2.69
CA ASP A 340 -5.49 -3.09 -3.59
C ASP A 340 -5.05 -2.66 -5.00
N LEU A 341 -5.63 -3.31 -6.00
CA LEU A 341 -5.38 -3.09 -7.44
C LEU A 341 -6.43 -2.22 -8.12
N ALA A 342 -7.43 -1.69 -7.40
CA ALA A 342 -8.42 -0.80 -8.02
C ALA A 342 -7.74 0.36 -8.78
N PRO A 343 -8.28 0.80 -9.92
CA PRO A 343 -7.73 1.95 -10.64
C PRO A 343 -7.63 3.23 -9.82
N SER A 344 -8.50 3.39 -8.83
CA SER A 344 -8.50 4.49 -7.86
C SER A 344 -7.47 4.31 -6.75
N ALA A 345 -6.93 3.10 -6.55
CA ALA A 345 -5.99 2.76 -5.47
C ALA A 345 -4.57 3.31 -5.67
N GLY A 346 -3.78 3.24 -4.60
CA GLY A 346 -2.44 3.80 -4.53
C GLY A 346 -1.48 3.21 -5.56
N LEU A 347 -1.46 1.87 -5.72
CA LEU A 347 -0.54 1.21 -6.64
C LEU A 347 -0.80 1.61 -8.10
N ALA A 348 -2.06 1.67 -8.52
CA ALA A 348 -2.45 2.08 -9.86
C ALA A 348 -2.14 3.58 -10.12
N LYS A 349 -2.33 4.45 -9.12
CA LYS A 349 -1.93 5.87 -9.20
C LYS A 349 -0.42 6.02 -9.39
N GLN A 350 0.37 5.23 -8.67
CA GLN A 350 1.82 5.24 -8.76
C GLN A 350 2.34 4.67 -10.09
N ALA A 351 1.70 3.63 -10.61
CA ALA A 351 1.97 3.11 -11.95
C ALA A 351 1.73 4.19 -13.03
N ARG A 352 0.60 4.92 -12.94
CA ARG A 352 0.34 6.06 -13.83
C ARG A 352 1.39 7.17 -13.71
N ALA A 353 1.81 7.51 -12.50
CA ALA A 353 2.87 8.48 -12.28
C ALA A 353 4.23 8.01 -12.84
N ARG A 354 4.44 6.68 -12.93
CA ARG A 354 5.58 6.05 -13.61
C ARG A 354 5.47 6.12 -15.13
N GLY A 355 4.28 6.43 -15.67
CA GLY A 355 3.99 6.47 -17.11
C GLY A 355 3.41 5.17 -17.66
N TRP A 356 2.92 4.28 -16.81
CA TRP A 356 2.19 3.07 -17.20
C TRP A 356 0.70 3.34 -17.21
N ASP A 357 -0.01 2.80 -18.17
CA ASP A 357 -1.45 2.66 -18.05
C ASP A 357 -1.79 1.43 -17.17
N TYR A 358 -3.07 1.21 -16.93
CA TYR A 358 -3.49 0.11 -16.06
C TYR A 358 -3.23 -1.27 -16.71
N ALA A 359 -3.30 -1.35 -18.04
CA ALA A 359 -2.98 -2.59 -18.75
C ALA A 359 -1.48 -2.89 -18.72
N ASP A 360 -0.59 -1.88 -18.73
CA ASP A 360 0.84 -2.06 -18.56
C ASP A 360 1.17 -2.61 -17.15
N LEU A 361 0.51 -2.09 -16.11
CA LEU A 361 0.65 -2.62 -14.76
C LEU A 361 0.23 -4.09 -14.72
N LEU A 362 -0.96 -4.40 -15.21
CA LEU A 362 -1.48 -5.77 -15.21
C LEU A 362 -0.60 -6.73 -16.03
N ASP A 363 -0.08 -6.29 -17.18
CA ASP A 363 0.84 -7.07 -18.00
C ASP A 363 2.13 -7.41 -17.23
N ALA A 364 2.67 -6.46 -16.46
CA ALA A 364 3.85 -6.71 -15.63
C ALA A 364 3.58 -7.75 -14.53
N LEU A 365 2.40 -7.70 -13.88
CA LEU A 365 2.01 -8.68 -12.86
C LEU A 365 1.83 -10.08 -13.45
N LEU A 366 1.17 -10.19 -14.60
CA LEU A 366 0.98 -11.46 -15.29
C LEU A 366 2.30 -12.03 -15.81
N ASP A 367 3.16 -11.18 -16.38
CA ASP A 367 4.50 -11.59 -16.85
C ASP A 367 5.35 -12.15 -15.71
N CYS A 368 5.26 -11.55 -14.50
CA CYS A 368 5.91 -12.09 -13.31
C CYS A 368 5.38 -13.49 -12.94
N ALA A 369 4.07 -13.68 -12.94
CA ALA A 369 3.45 -14.99 -12.66
C ALA A 369 3.79 -16.04 -13.74
N GLU A 370 3.80 -15.65 -15.01
CA GLU A 370 4.13 -16.53 -16.15
C GLU A 370 5.55 -17.08 -16.10
N ARG A 371 6.51 -16.28 -15.66
CA ARG A 371 7.90 -16.72 -15.50
C ARG A 371 8.09 -17.81 -14.45
N GLY A 372 7.03 -18.18 -13.77
CA GLY A 372 6.96 -19.37 -12.91
C GLY A 372 7.75 -19.26 -11.59
N ALA A 373 8.26 -18.07 -11.27
CA ALA A 373 9.15 -17.91 -10.15
C ALA A 373 8.56 -17.28 -8.88
N PRO A 374 7.33 -16.74 -8.82
CA PRO A 374 6.92 -15.97 -7.64
C PRO A 374 6.98 -16.81 -6.36
N TRP A 375 6.81 -18.13 -6.44
CA TRP A 375 6.56 -18.95 -5.27
C TRP A 375 7.54 -20.13 -5.14
N ALA A 376 8.56 -20.17 -6.01
CA ALA A 376 9.70 -21.06 -5.87
C ALA A 376 10.65 -20.53 -4.78
N PHE A 377 11.01 -21.37 -3.83
CA PHE A 377 12.09 -21.15 -2.88
C PHE A 377 13.27 -22.01 -3.29
#